data_ad718147d9f5c1e49ac5caf07d3b2d51
#
_entry.id   ad718147d9f5c1e49ac5caf07d3b2d51
#
_cell.length_a   1.000
_cell.length_b   1.000
_cell.length_c   1.000
_cell.angle_alpha   90.00
_cell.angle_beta   90.00
_cell.angle_gamma   90.00
#
_symmetry.space_group_name_H-M   'P 1'
#
loop_
_entity.id
_entity.type
_entity.pdbx_description
1 polymer ?
#
loop_
_entity_poly.entity_id
_entity_poly.type
_entity_poly.pdbx_seq_one_letter_code
_entity_poly.pdbx_strand_id
1 'polypeptide(L)'
;MIAEGKDNSQEMFPVVDEEGNILSAATRGECHSGSMLLHPVVHLHVFNSEGQLYLQKRPDWKDIQPGKWDTAVGGHVDLGESVQQALRREVQEELGISDYEPLQLPHYVFQSDRERELVFPFRTTYDGDIHPSKETDGGCFWSVAEIEASLGKGVFTPNFESEYQKVIKG
;
A
#
# COMPACT_ATOMS: atom_id res chain seq x y z
N MET A 1 21.99 -2.49 7.29
CA MET A 1 20.91 -1.53 7.58
C MET A 1 20.41 -0.92 6.30
N ILE A 2 19.12 -0.84 6.15
CA ILE A 2 18.52 -0.18 4.98
C ILE A 2 18.60 1.32 5.19
N ALA A 3 19.14 2.04 4.22
CA ALA A 3 19.14 3.49 4.28
C ALA A 3 17.70 3.98 4.19
N GLU A 4 17.39 5.04 4.94
CA GLU A 4 16.05 5.61 4.96
C GLU A 4 15.60 5.98 3.54
N GLY A 5 14.39 5.59 3.17
CA GLY A 5 13.83 5.88 1.87
C GLY A 5 14.37 5.05 0.73
N LYS A 6 15.17 4.01 1.03
CA LYS A 6 15.72 3.13 -0.01
C LYS A 6 15.22 1.71 0.20
N ASP A 7 14.93 1.05 -0.91
CA ASP A 7 14.50 -0.33 -0.92
C ASP A 7 15.70 -1.27 -0.83
N ASN A 8 15.51 -2.38 -0.14
CA ASN A 8 16.52 -3.43 -0.08
C ASN A 8 16.22 -4.46 -1.17
N SER A 9 17.00 -4.43 -2.26
CA SER A 9 16.77 -5.30 -3.41
C SER A 9 16.96 -6.79 -3.10
N GLN A 10 17.56 -7.11 -1.96
CA GLN A 10 17.81 -8.50 -1.54
C GLN A 10 16.73 -9.06 -0.61
N GLU A 11 15.75 -8.25 -0.23
CA GLU A 11 14.62 -8.79 0.54
C GLU A 11 13.94 -9.90 -0.24
N MET A 12 13.49 -10.95 0.48
CA MET A 12 12.86 -12.11 -0.16
C MET A 12 11.35 -12.02 -0.03
N PHE A 13 10.67 -12.20 -1.16
CA PHE A 13 9.21 -12.22 -1.22
C PHE A 13 8.73 -13.60 -1.70
N PRO A 14 7.56 -14.05 -1.24
CA PRO A 14 6.95 -15.24 -1.85
C PRO A 14 6.45 -14.88 -3.26
N VAL A 15 6.62 -15.82 -4.19
CA VAL A 15 5.98 -15.75 -5.51
C VAL A 15 4.74 -16.61 -5.41
N VAL A 16 3.59 -16.06 -5.79
CA VAL A 16 2.29 -16.71 -5.53
C VAL A 16 1.47 -16.87 -6.81
N ASP A 17 0.43 -17.68 -6.73
CA ASP A 17 -0.61 -17.72 -7.75
C ASP A 17 -1.70 -16.69 -7.39
N GLU A 18 -2.74 -16.58 -8.20
CA GLU A 18 -3.78 -15.57 -8.01
C GLU A 18 -4.68 -15.82 -6.79
N GLU A 19 -4.62 -17.00 -6.22
CA GLU A 19 -5.32 -17.34 -4.97
C GLU A 19 -4.43 -17.12 -3.74
N GLY A 20 -3.17 -16.73 -3.95
CA GLY A 20 -2.24 -16.50 -2.85
C GLY A 20 -1.44 -17.70 -2.40
N ASN A 21 -1.51 -18.81 -3.14
CA ASN A 21 -0.71 -20.00 -2.82
C ASN A 21 0.74 -19.76 -3.21
N ILE A 22 1.67 -20.12 -2.30
CA ILE A 22 3.10 -19.90 -2.53
C ILE A 22 3.63 -20.91 -3.52
N LEU A 23 4.24 -20.42 -4.61
CA LEU A 23 4.83 -21.24 -5.66
C LEU A 23 6.36 -21.30 -5.53
N SER A 24 6.99 -20.20 -5.17
CA SER A 24 8.44 -20.08 -5.07
C SER A 24 8.79 -18.81 -4.28
N ALA A 25 10.04 -18.38 -4.36
CA ALA A 25 10.49 -17.16 -3.73
C ALA A 25 11.40 -16.40 -4.68
N ALA A 26 11.44 -15.08 -4.53
CA ALA A 26 12.28 -14.21 -5.34
C ALA A 26 12.70 -13.00 -4.53
N THR A 27 13.76 -12.32 -4.96
CA THR A 27 14.19 -11.09 -4.30
C THR A 27 13.29 -9.92 -4.72
N ARG A 28 13.28 -8.88 -3.92
CA ARG A 28 12.59 -7.63 -4.27
C ARG A 28 13.09 -7.12 -5.63
N GLY A 29 14.40 -7.18 -5.85
CA GLY A 29 14.98 -6.74 -7.12
C GLY A 29 14.43 -7.50 -8.31
N GLU A 30 14.30 -8.83 -8.19
CA GLU A 30 13.73 -9.65 -9.25
C GLU A 30 12.26 -9.32 -9.48
N CYS A 31 11.48 -9.13 -8.41
CA CYS A 31 10.06 -8.83 -8.52
C CYS A 31 9.80 -7.48 -9.18
N HIS A 32 10.73 -6.53 -9.05
CA HIS A 32 10.56 -5.16 -9.55
C HIS A 32 11.32 -4.88 -10.85
N SER A 33 11.89 -5.90 -11.48
CA SER A 33 12.77 -5.73 -12.64
C SER A 33 12.09 -6.02 -13.99
N GLY A 34 10.78 -6.10 -14.03
CA GLY A 34 10.05 -6.46 -15.24
C GLY A 34 9.89 -7.96 -15.44
N SER A 35 10.24 -8.76 -14.43
CA SER A 35 10.07 -10.23 -14.48
C SER A 35 8.61 -10.64 -14.46
N MET A 36 7.74 -9.75 -13.97
CA MET A 36 6.29 -9.98 -13.85
C MET A 36 5.94 -11.14 -12.91
N LEU A 37 6.82 -11.45 -11.96
CA LEU A 37 6.55 -12.44 -10.93
C LEU A 37 5.47 -11.89 -9.97
N LEU A 38 4.40 -12.67 -9.80
CA LEU A 38 3.29 -12.25 -8.94
C LEU A 38 3.71 -12.39 -7.48
N HIS A 39 3.68 -11.27 -6.74
CA HIS A 39 4.06 -11.25 -5.32
C HIS A 39 3.03 -10.47 -4.51
N PRO A 40 2.79 -10.88 -3.25
CA PRO A 40 1.71 -10.29 -2.46
C PRO A 40 2.10 -8.98 -1.80
N VAL A 41 1.14 -8.05 -1.78
CA VAL A 41 1.27 -6.79 -1.05
C VAL A 41 0.00 -6.57 -0.21
N VAL A 42 0.11 -5.77 0.82
CA VAL A 42 -1.03 -5.40 1.68
C VAL A 42 -1.24 -3.89 1.60
N HIS A 43 -2.51 -3.48 1.60
CA HIS A 43 -2.90 -2.08 1.67
C HIS A 43 -3.89 -1.90 2.81
N LEU A 44 -3.79 -0.79 3.53
CA LEU A 44 -4.80 -0.41 4.50
C LEU A 44 -5.35 0.97 4.16
N HIS A 45 -6.68 1.05 4.09
CA HIS A 45 -7.40 2.29 3.93
C HIS A 45 -7.97 2.68 5.29
N VAL A 46 -7.59 3.85 5.77
CA VAL A 46 -7.98 4.33 7.11
C VAL A 46 -9.00 5.44 6.97
N PHE A 47 -10.23 5.15 7.41
CA PHE A 47 -11.31 6.14 7.48
C PHE A 47 -11.42 6.63 8.91
N ASN A 48 -11.88 7.87 9.10
CA ASN A 48 -12.30 8.32 10.41
C ASN A 48 -13.83 8.18 10.53
N SER A 49 -14.38 8.51 11.69
CA SER A 49 -15.82 8.38 11.95
C SER A 49 -16.65 9.34 11.11
N GLU A 50 -16.02 10.36 10.50
CA GLU A 50 -16.70 11.30 9.61
C GLU A 50 -16.68 10.83 8.15
N GLY A 51 -16.13 9.63 7.89
CA GLY A 51 -16.08 9.06 6.56
C GLY A 51 -14.98 9.62 5.66
N GLN A 52 -14.03 10.37 6.24
CA GLN A 52 -12.88 10.88 5.51
C GLN A 52 -11.80 9.81 5.44
N LEU A 53 -11.04 9.81 4.35
CA LEU A 53 -10.00 8.81 4.10
C LEU A 53 -8.61 9.43 4.27
N TYR A 54 -7.78 8.76 5.07
CA TYR A 54 -6.38 9.21 5.26
C TYR A 54 -5.54 8.83 4.05
N LEU A 55 -4.79 9.80 3.52
CA LEU A 55 -3.84 9.56 2.43
C LEU A 55 -2.48 10.07 2.86
N GLN A 56 -1.43 9.35 2.46
CA GLN A 56 -0.06 9.80 2.69
C GLN A 56 0.44 10.55 1.47
N LYS A 57 1.33 11.50 1.69
CA LYS A 57 1.95 12.23 0.60
C LYS A 57 3.34 11.66 0.33
N ARG A 58 3.61 11.30 -0.92
CA ARG A 58 4.94 10.83 -1.33
C ARG A 58 5.88 12.01 -1.36
N PRO A 59 7.13 11.86 -0.84
CA PRO A 59 8.11 12.94 -0.90
C PRO A 59 8.45 13.32 -2.35
N ASP A 60 8.83 14.57 -2.55
CA ASP A 60 9.20 15.08 -3.87
C ASP A 60 10.48 14.44 -4.43
N TRP A 61 11.31 13.85 -3.54
CA TRP A 61 12.55 13.20 -3.96
C TRP A 61 12.39 11.76 -4.43
N LYS A 62 11.18 11.21 -4.36
CA LYS A 62 10.93 9.84 -4.85
C LYS A 62 11.10 9.77 -6.37
N ASP A 63 11.69 8.68 -6.87
CA ASP A 63 11.86 8.46 -8.31
C ASP A 63 10.55 8.20 -9.00
N ILE A 64 9.62 7.50 -8.31
CA ILE A 64 8.34 7.09 -8.87
C ILE A 64 7.23 7.90 -8.20
N GLN A 65 6.41 8.56 -9.02
CA GLN A 65 5.24 9.35 -8.59
C GLN A 65 5.57 10.34 -7.47
N PRO A 66 6.61 11.20 -7.63
CA PRO A 66 6.98 12.15 -6.57
C PRO A 66 5.86 13.14 -6.26
N GLY A 67 5.73 13.48 -4.97
CA GLY A 67 4.78 14.48 -4.51
C GLY A 67 3.31 14.12 -4.62
N LYS A 68 2.98 12.93 -5.08
CA LYS A 68 1.58 12.52 -5.21
C LYS A 68 1.05 11.93 -3.91
N TRP A 69 -0.27 11.94 -3.77
CA TRP A 69 -0.96 11.34 -2.63
C TRP A 69 -1.27 9.88 -2.92
N ASP A 70 -1.18 9.06 -1.90
CA ASP A 70 -1.26 7.61 -2.04
C ASP A 70 -2.00 6.99 -0.87
N THR A 71 -2.28 5.70 -0.98
CA THR A 71 -2.91 4.88 0.06
C THR A 71 -2.19 5.07 1.40
N ALA A 72 -2.97 5.09 2.48
CA ALA A 72 -2.43 5.30 3.83
C ALA A 72 -1.27 4.35 4.17
N VAL A 73 -1.43 3.07 3.86
CA VAL A 73 -0.40 2.06 4.10
C VAL A 73 -0.32 1.13 2.89
N GLY A 74 0.89 0.90 2.42
CA GLY A 74 1.14 -0.11 1.38
C GLY A 74 2.50 -0.73 1.60
N GLY A 75 2.58 -2.05 1.54
CA GLY A 75 3.84 -2.75 1.73
C GLY A 75 3.79 -4.19 1.28
N HIS A 76 4.95 -4.82 1.26
CA HIS A 76 5.12 -6.17 0.77
C HIS A 76 4.95 -7.20 1.89
N VAL A 77 4.53 -8.40 1.51
CA VAL A 77 4.54 -9.55 2.40
C VAL A 77 5.90 -10.21 2.28
N ASP A 78 6.63 -10.32 3.38
CA ASP A 78 7.94 -10.96 3.36
C ASP A 78 7.80 -12.49 3.33
N LEU A 79 8.82 -13.15 2.82
CA LEU A 79 8.84 -14.61 2.82
C LEU A 79 8.75 -15.13 4.26
N GLY A 80 7.79 -16.01 4.50
CA GLY A 80 7.54 -16.55 5.84
C GLY A 80 6.52 -15.78 6.67
N GLU A 81 6.04 -14.62 6.16
CA GLU A 81 4.99 -13.84 6.82
C GLU A 81 3.62 -14.23 6.29
N SER A 82 2.60 -14.19 7.14
CA SER A 82 1.22 -14.23 6.67
C SER A 82 0.81 -12.81 6.22
N VAL A 83 -0.27 -12.73 5.47
CA VAL A 83 -0.84 -11.44 5.03
C VAL A 83 -1.16 -10.58 6.27
N GLN A 84 -1.76 -11.18 7.31
CA GLN A 84 -2.12 -10.45 8.52
C GLN A 84 -0.89 -9.96 9.30
N GLN A 85 0.17 -10.76 9.34
CA GLN A 85 1.43 -10.33 9.99
C GLN A 85 2.05 -9.16 9.23
N ALA A 86 2.08 -9.25 7.90
CA ALA A 86 2.62 -8.17 7.06
C ALA A 86 1.83 -6.88 7.24
N LEU A 87 0.49 -6.99 7.26
CA LEU A 87 -0.36 -5.82 7.48
C LEU A 87 -0.04 -5.14 8.80
N ARG A 88 0.03 -5.91 9.88
CA ARG A 88 0.30 -5.38 11.21
C ARG A 88 1.66 -4.69 11.28
N ARG A 89 2.68 -5.30 10.69
CA ARG A 89 4.02 -4.74 10.65
C ARG A 89 4.06 -3.43 9.86
N GLU A 90 3.49 -3.43 8.65
CA GLU A 90 3.50 -2.25 7.80
C GLU A 90 2.71 -1.09 8.41
N VAL A 91 1.57 -1.37 9.02
CA VAL A 91 0.75 -0.32 9.66
C VAL A 91 1.49 0.30 10.83
N GLN A 92 2.15 -0.54 11.64
CA GLN A 92 2.96 -0.04 12.76
C GLN A 92 4.13 0.83 12.26
N GLU A 93 4.81 0.38 11.22
CA GLU A 93 5.95 1.11 10.66
C GLU A 93 5.52 2.44 10.02
N GLU A 94 4.43 2.45 9.28
CA GLU A 94 4.06 3.62 8.48
C GLU A 94 3.17 4.61 9.22
N LEU A 95 2.32 4.16 10.13
CA LEU A 95 1.37 5.04 10.84
C LEU A 95 1.49 4.99 12.36
N GLY A 96 2.27 4.05 12.90
CA GLY A 96 2.45 3.94 14.35
C GLY A 96 1.20 3.54 15.11
N ILE A 97 0.26 2.85 14.46
CA ILE A 97 -0.95 2.39 15.13
C ILE A 97 -0.99 0.87 15.21
N SER A 98 -1.57 0.33 16.29
CA SER A 98 -1.68 -1.10 16.51
C SER A 98 -3.06 -1.53 17.01
N ASP A 99 -3.88 -0.59 17.46
CA ASP A 99 -5.20 -0.87 18.02
C ASP A 99 -6.28 -0.47 17.02
N TYR A 100 -6.54 -1.37 16.06
CA TYR A 100 -7.54 -1.16 15.01
C TYR A 100 -8.10 -2.51 14.56
N GLU A 101 -9.28 -2.49 13.95
CA GLU A 101 -9.97 -3.68 13.46
C GLU A 101 -9.99 -3.65 11.93
N PRO A 102 -9.10 -4.38 11.24
CA PRO A 102 -9.11 -4.39 9.78
C PRO A 102 -10.21 -5.28 9.21
N LEU A 103 -10.89 -4.78 8.20
CA LEU A 103 -11.85 -5.54 7.41
C LEU A 103 -11.21 -5.85 6.07
N GLN A 104 -11.11 -7.12 5.72
CA GLN A 104 -10.51 -7.52 4.45
C GLN A 104 -11.46 -7.28 3.29
N LEU A 105 -10.94 -6.64 2.24
CA LEU A 105 -11.66 -6.40 0.99
C LEU A 105 -11.22 -7.45 -0.04
N PRO A 106 -11.93 -7.58 -1.18
CA PRO A 106 -11.54 -8.55 -2.20
C PRO A 106 -10.14 -8.28 -2.74
N HIS A 107 -9.31 -9.33 -2.80
CA HIS A 107 -7.97 -9.19 -3.38
C HIS A 107 -8.04 -9.17 -4.91
N TYR A 108 -7.00 -8.62 -5.54
CA TYR A 108 -6.96 -8.50 -6.99
C TYR A 108 -5.51 -8.44 -7.47
N VAL A 109 -5.30 -8.65 -8.77
CA VAL A 109 -3.98 -8.52 -9.39
C VAL A 109 -3.83 -7.11 -9.95
N PHE A 110 -2.77 -6.43 -9.57
CA PHE A 110 -2.35 -5.18 -10.17
C PHE A 110 -1.11 -5.43 -11.01
N GLN A 111 -1.10 -4.89 -12.23
CA GLN A 111 0.03 -5.07 -13.14
C GLN A 111 0.43 -3.73 -13.73
N SER A 112 1.74 -3.47 -13.72
CA SER A 112 2.34 -2.33 -14.39
C SER A 112 3.37 -2.85 -15.39
N ASP A 113 4.13 -1.93 -16.01
CA ASP A 113 5.20 -2.30 -16.93
C ASP A 113 6.33 -3.06 -16.23
N ARG A 114 6.43 -2.93 -14.91
CA ARG A 114 7.57 -3.41 -14.15
C ARG A 114 7.26 -4.59 -13.25
N GLU A 115 6.00 -4.77 -12.84
CA GLU A 115 5.68 -5.75 -11.82
C GLU A 115 4.23 -6.19 -11.84
N ARG A 116 3.97 -7.34 -11.20
CA ARG A 116 2.63 -7.84 -10.93
C ARG A 116 2.49 -8.05 -9.43
N GLU A 117 1.47 -7.47 -8.84
CA GLU A 117 1.20 -7.58 -7.41
C GLU A 117 -0.15 -8.22 -7.17
N LEU A 118 -0.18 -9.17 -6.22
CA LEU A 118 -1.44 -9.67 -5.69
C LEU A 118 -1.76 -8.80 -4.49
N VAL A 119 -2.72 -7.90 -4.64
CA VAL A 119 -3.04 -6.90 -3.65
C VAL A 119 -4.10 -7.42 -2.69
N PHE A 120 -3.79 -7.38 -1.38
CA PHE A 120 -4.73 -7.71 -0.32
C PHE A 120 -5.11 -6.40 0.37
N PRO A 121 -6.24 -5.77 -0.03
CA PRO A 121 -6.66 -4.51 0.57
C PRO A 121 -7.50 -4.74 1.82
N PHE A 122 -7.31 -3.85 2.79
CA PHE A 122 -8.08 -3.84 4.04
C PHE A 122 -8.56 -2.42 4.28
N ARG A 123 -9.61 -2.29 5.08
CA ARG A 123 -10.07 -0.99 5.54
C ARG A 123 -10.36 -1.03 7.03
N THR A 124 -10.27 0.13 7.66
CA THR A 124 -10.61 0.28 9.07
C THR A 124 -11.16 1.68 9.32
N THR A 125 -11.85 1.84 10.44
CA THR A 125 -12.25 3.16 10.95
C THR A 125 -11.42 3.43 12.18
N TYR A 126 -10.71 4.56 12.20
CA TYR A 126 -9.78 4.88 13.28
C TYR A 126 -9.78 6.38 13.53
N ASP A 127 -10.03 6.77 14.78
CA ASP A 127 -10.09 8.18 15.18
C ASP A 127 -8.97 8.59 16.14
N GLY A 128 -8.03 7.66 16.41
CA GLY A 128 -6.89 7.96 17.28
C GLY A 128 -5.78 8.70 16.57
N ASP A 129 -4.66 8.86 17.24
CA ASP A 129 -3.51 9.57 16.69
C ASP A 129 -2.79 8.73 15.66
N ILE A 130 -2.38 9.38 14.57
CA ILE A 130 -1.60 8.76 13.50
C ILE A 130 -0.22 9.39 13.51
N HIS A 131 0.81 8.56 13.47
CA HIS A 131 2.21 8.99 13.52
C HIS A 131 2.90 8.58 12.21
N PRO A 132 2.82 9.43 11.16
CA PRO A 132 3.40 9.07 9.85
C PRO A 132 4.89 8.85 9.94
N SER A 133 5.37 7.90 9.14
CA SER A 133 6.78 7.58 9.01
C SER A 133 7.55 8.77 8.42
N LYS A 134 8.84 8.86 8.73
CA LYS A 134 9.75 9.86 8.14
C LYS A 134 9.98 9.63 6.66
N GLU A 135 9.61 8.46 6.14
CA GLU A 135 9.77 8.15 4.72
C GLU A 135 8.69 8.79 3.85
N THR A 136 7.67 9.38 4.47
CA THR A 136 6.60 10.10 3.77
C THR A 136 6.67 11.57 4.12
N ASP A 137 5.98 12.36 3.32
CA ASP A 137 5.83 13.81 3.56
C ASP A 137 4.57 14.07 4.40
N GLY A 138 4.26 13.16 5.33
CA GLY A 138 3.09 13.23 6.17
C GLY A 138 1.85 12.73 5.47
N GLY A 139 0.71 13.13 6.00
CA GLY A 139 -0.58 12.74 5.47
C GLY A 139 -1.69 13.52 6.10
N CYS A 140 -2.89 13.38 5.56
CA CYS A 140 -4.07 13.98 6.14
C CYS A 140 -5.33 13.28 5.66
N PHE A 141 -6.45 13.57 6.30
CA PHE A 141 -7.75 13.04 5.90
C PHE A 141 -8.34 13.89 4.77
N TRP A 142 -8.88 13.20 3.79
CA TRP A 142 -9.57 13.79 2.64
C TRP A 142 -11.03 13.39 2.69
N SER A 143 -11.93 14.32 2.38
CA SER A 143 -13.33 13.94 2.20
C SER A 143 -13.48 13.19 0.87
N VAL A 144 -14.53 12.38 0.77
CA VAL A 144 -14.84 11.66 -0.49
C VAL A 144 -15.03 12.67 -1.62
N ALA A 145 -15.70 13.79 -1.35
CA ALA A 145 -15.93 14.83 -2.36
C ALA A 145 -14.60 15.40 -2.87
N GLU A 146 -13.64 15.64 -2.00
CA GLU A 146 -12.32 16.14 -2.40
C GLU A 146 -11.57 15.12 -3.26
N ILE A 147 -11.64 13.84 -2.89
CA ILE A 147 -11.01 12.78 -3.67
C ILE A 147 -11.63 12.71 -5.06
N GLU A 148 -12.96 12.65 -5.14
CA GLU A 148 -13.68 12.56 -6.40
C GLU A 148 -13.38 13.74 -7.32
N ALA A 149 -13.25 14.94 -6.75
CA ALA A 149 -12.94 16.14 -7.51
C ALA A 149 -11.52 16.14 -8.07
N SER A 150 -10.62 15.36 -7.50
CA SER A 150 -9.19 15.35 -7.86
C SER A 150 -8.77 14.15 -8.69
N LEU A 151 -9.66 13.18 -8.89
CA LEU A 151 -9.35 11.99 -9.70
C LEU A 151 -9.00 12.38 -11.14
N GLY A 152 -7.99 11.71 -11.70
CA GLY A 152 -7.58 11.90 -13.08
C GLY A 152 -6.81 13.19 -13.33
N LYS A 153 -6.39 13.90 -12.28
CA LYS A 153 -5.72 15.21 -12.42
C LYS A 153 -4.25 15.17 -12.00
N GLY A 154 -3.68 13.98 -11.83
CA GLY A 154 -2.28 13.82 -11.45
C GLY A 154 -2.01 14.09 -9.98
N VAL A 155 -3.04 14.19 -9.15
CA VAL A 155 -2.91 14.43 -7.71
C VAL A 155 -2.55 13.15 -6.97
N PHE A 156 -3.13 12.04 -7.40
CA PHE A 156 -2.95 10.73 -6.75
C PHE A 156 -2.10 9.80 -7.59
N THR A 157 -1.51 8.78 -6.94
CA THR A 157 -0.82 7.72 -7.68
C THR A 157 -1.83 6.94 -8.51
N PRO A 158 -1.41 6.39 -9.67
CA PRO A 158 -2.29 5.53 -10.48
C PRO A 158 -2.79 4.32 -9.69
N ASN A 159 -1.96 3.77 -8.81
CA ASN A 159 -2.34 2.63 -7.97
C ASN A 159 -3.50 2.98 -7.06
N PHE A 160 -3.44 4.13 -6.39
CA PHE A 160 -4.52 4.57 -5.52
C PHE A 160 -5.80 4.79 -6.31
N GLU A 161 -5.72 5.47 -7.46
CA GLU A 161 -6.92 5.76 -8.26
C GLU A 161 -7.60 4.47 -8.72
N SER A 162 -6.80 3.50 -9.16
CA SER A 162 -7.32 2.20 -9.59
C SER A 162 -8.01 1.47 -8.44
N GLU A 163 -7.39 1.41 -7.28
CA GLU A 163 -7.95 0.71 -6.13
C GLU A 163 -9.19 1.44 -5.58
N TYR A 164 -9.16 2.77 -5.60
CA TYR A 164 -10.32 3.56 -5.18
C TYR A 164 -11.55 3.19 -6.00
N GLN A 165 -11.40 3.12 -7.31
CA GLN A 165 -12.51 2.77 -8.20
C GLN A 165 -12.98 1.34 -8.03
N LYS A 166 -12.04 0.40 -7.82
CA LYS A 166 -12.35 -1.04 -7.76
C LYS A 166 -12.93 -1.49 -6.44
N VAL A 167 -12.37 -1.03 -5.32
CA VAL A 167 -12.69 -1.63 -4.02
C VAL A 167 -13.11 -0.62 -2.95
N ILE A 168 -12.71 0.64 -3.03
CA ILE A 168 -13.03 1.61 -1.99
C ILE A 168 -14.39 2.25 -2.24
N LYS A 169 -14.60 2.72 -3.46
CA LYS A 169 -15.80 3.43 -3.84
C LYS A 169 -17.02 2.52 -3.89
N GLY A 170 -16.81 1.28 -4.32
CA GLY A 170 -17.88 0.30 -4.42
C GLY A 170 -18.36 -0.16 -3.06
#